data_4d4bc864b77268abe1d21dcc2aeb38ee
#
_entry.id   4d4bc864b77268abe1d21dcc2aeb38ee
#
_cell.length_a   1.000
_cell.length_b   1.000
_cell.length_c   1.000
_cell.angle_alpha   90.00
_cell.angle_beta   90.00
_cell.angle_gamma   90.00
#
_symmetry.space_group_name_H-M   'P 1'
#
loop_
_entity.id
_entity.type
_entity.pdbx_description
1 polymer ?
#
loop_
_entity_poly.entity_id
_entity_poly.type
_entity_poly.pdbx_seq_one_letter_code
_entity_poly.pdbx_strand_id
1 'polypeptide(L)'
;MTNLIVSLLCLALTLSSFLGLLILLLGLRRVFREAPQLNPLVAIDDEAVVDGNGDRDEISLTVVIPAFNESLNIQRSLGSVFQSLPPCSNWRVVVVDDMSTDSTADLAQQCALAMHEQDRFTLIQAGPRPPTERWVGKNWACARAMEQVKSTWVLFIDADVELRPTALRRALFQAMEEQADLFSLAPRLVCQCQAEWMVQPIMASLLGLGFPIVEANNPSSDVAFAAGPFMLFRRDAYEAIGGHRALAGEVVEDLALARTIKTSGFRLRYVLGLDAIDLQMYSD
;
A
#
# COMPACT_ATOMS: atom_id res chain seq x y z
N MET A 1 25.61 -51.22 12.78
CA MET A 1 24.57 -50.54 13.58
C MET A 1 24.59 -49.02 13.39
N THR A 2 25.72 -48.34 13.54
CA THR A 2 25.86 -46.87 13.41
C THR A 2 25.37 -46.33 12.08
N ASN A 3 25.72 -46.94 10.95
CA ASN A 3 25.28 -46.49 9.62
C ASN A 3 23.75 -46.59 9.40
N LEU A 4 23.13 -47.64 9.98
CA LEU A 4 21.67 -47.78 9.88
C LEU A 4 20.95 -46.72 10.69
N ILE A 5 21.43 -46.35 11.87
CA ILE A 5 20.88 -45.32 12.73
C ILE A 5 21.01 -43.96 12.04
N VAL A 6 22.16 -43.64 11.45
CA VAL A 6 22.39 -42.39 10.70
C VAL A 6 21.46 -42.31 9.51
N SER A 7 21.31 -43.40 8.74
CA SER A 7 20.38 -43.43 7.59
C SER A 7 18.92 -43.22 8.01
N LEU A 8 18.48 -43.82 9.11
CA LEU A 8 17.13 -43.61 9.65
C LEU A 8 16.90 -42.18 10.14
N LEU A 9 17.90 -41.56 10.79
CA LEU A 9 17.83 -40.16 11.20
C LEU A 9 17.75 -39.21 10.01
N CYS A 10 18.58 -39.44 8.99
CA CYS A 10 18.53 -38.65 7.75
C CYS A 10 17.16 -38.78 7.06
N LEU A 11 16.61 -40.00 6.97
CA LEU A 11 15.30 -40.25 6.40
C LEU A 11 14.19 -39.53 7.22
N ALA A 12 14.24 -39.62 8.54
CA ALA A 12 13.29 -38.93 9.40
C ALA A 12 13.33 -37.39 9.23
N LEU A 13 14.55 -36.81 9.16
CA LEU A 13 14.73 -35.37 8.89
C LEU A 13 14.20 -34.96 7.53
N THR A 14 14.49 -35.73 6.49
CA THR A 14 13.98 -35.44 5.14
C THR A 14 12.46 -35.51 5.07
N LEU A 15 11.85 -36.53 5.68
CA LEU A 15 10.39 -36.68 5.74
C LEU A 15 9.74 -35.57 6.55
N SER A 16 10.31 -35.16 7.68
CA SER A 16 9.78 -34.05 8.49
C SER A 16 9.87 -32.70 7.75
N SER A 17 10.98 -32.46 7.04
CA SER A 17 11.16 -31.26 6.21
C SER A 17 10.15 -31.23 5.05
N PHE A 18 9.95 -32.36 4.39
CA PHE A 18 8.96 -32.48 3.30
C PHE A 18 7.54 -32.26 3.82
N LEU A 19 7.18 -32.84 4.96
CA LEU A 19 5.88 -32.64 5.58
C LEU A 19 5.67 -31.16 5.99
N GLY A 20 6.69 -30.54 6.58
CA GLY A 20 6.66 -29.10 6.92
C GLY A 20 6.44 -28.22 5.69
N LEU A 21 7.16 -28.50 4.60
CA LEU A 21 6.98 -27.78 3.34
C LEU A 21 5.58 -28.01 2.75
N LEU A 22 5.06 -29.21 2.80
CA LEU A 22 3.70 -29.53 2.32
C LEU A 22 2.65 -28.77 3.12
N ILE A 23 2.76 -28.76 4.45
CA ILE A 23 1.84 -27.99 5.32
C ILE A 23 1.91 -26.49 4.99
N LEU A 24 3.12 -25.94 4.81
CA LEU A 24 3.31 -24.55 4.40
C LEU A 24 2.63 -24.26 3.06
N LEU A 25 2.85 -25.09 2.05
CA LEU A 25 2.24 -24.94 0.72
C LEU A 25 0.72 -25.02 0.76
N LEU A 26 0.16 -25.94 1.55
CA LEU A 26 -1.28 -26.05 1.73
C LEU A 26 -1.86 -24.82 2.46
N GLY A 27 -1.15 -24.34 3.49
CA GLY A 27 -1.50 -23.12 4.21
C GLY A 27 -1.51 -21.91 3.29
N LEU A 28 -0.46 -21.70 2.49
CA LEU A 28 -0.38 -20.61 1.51
C LEU A 28 -1.48 -20.70 0.46
N ARG A 29 -1.73 -21.89 -0.11
CA ARG A 29 -2.83 -22.09 -1.07
C ARG A 29 -4.18 -21.74 -0.46
N ARG A 30 -4.40 -22.06 0.80
CA ARG A 30 -5.61 -21.70 1.52
C ARG A 30 -5.73 -20.18 1.66
N VAL A 31 -4.67 -19.51 2.13
CA VAL A 31 -4.63 -18.04 2.28
C VAL A 31 -4.96 -17.35 0.96
N PHE A 32 -4.30 -17.72 -0.15
CA PHE A 32 -4.55 -17.11 -1.45
C PHE A 32 -5.95 -17.39 -2.01
N ARG A 33 -6.56 -18.52 -1.66
CA ARG A 33 -7.93 -18.85 -2.09
C ARG A 33 -8.99 -18.12 -1.29
N GLU A 34 -8.76 -17.92 0.01
CA GLU A 34 -9.71 -17.30 0.94
C GLU A 34 -9.49 -15.78 1.07
N ALA A 35 -8.34 -15.28 0.63
CA ALA A 35 -8.03 -13.85 0.68
C ALA A 35 -8.95 -13.06 -0.24
N PRO A 36 -9.54 -11.96 0.25
CA PRO A 36 -10.27 -11.05 -0.61
C PRO A 36 -9.34 -10.46 -1.67
N GLN A 37 -9.86 -10.28 -2.87
CA GLN A 37 -9.13 -9.72 -4.01
C GLN A 37 -9.77 -8.41 -4.44
N LEU A 38 -8.98 -7.57 -5.09
CA LEU A 38 -9.50 -6.37 -5.72
C LEU A 38 -10.48 -6.77 -6.84
N ASN A 39 -11.72 -6.32 -6.73
CA ASN A 39 -12.77 -6.63 -7.68
C ASN A 39 -12.38 -6.20 -9.10
N PRO A 40 -12.69 -7.00 -10.13
CA PRO A 40 -12.49 -6.58 -11.51
C PRO A 40 -13.30 -5.31 -11.78
N LEU A 41 -12.81 -4.49 -12.71
CA LEU A 41 -13.58 -3.34 -13.18
C LEU A 41 -14.84 -3.87 -13.87
N VAL A 42 -15.96 -3.84 -13.19
CA VAL A 42 -17.27 -3.97 -13.85
C VAL A 42 -17.44 -2.70 -14.66
N ALA A 43 -18.02 -2.80 -15.87
CA ALA A 43 -18.37 -1.61 -16.66
C ALA A 43 -19.32 -0.74 -15.82
N ILE A 44 -18.74 0.22 -15.12
CA ILE A 44 -19.47 1.17 -14.30
C ILE A 44 -19.74 2.31 -15.25
N ASP A 45 -20.99 2.58 -15.54
CA ASP A 45 -21.40 3.82 -16.16
C ASP A 45 -20.81 4.95 -15.33
N ASP A 46 -20.12 5.90 -15.96
CA ASP A 46 -19.52 7.07 -15.29
C ASP A 46 -20.57 7.85 -14.45
N GLU A 47 -21.84 7.55 -14.63
CA GLU A 47 -22.98 8.04 -13.86
C GLU A 47 -23.18 7.34 -12.48
N ALA A 48 -22.51 6.23 -12.22
CA ALA A 48 -22.77 5.39 -11.02
C ALA A 48 -21.88 5.72 -9.81
N VAL A 49 -21.01 6.74 -9.88
CA VAL A 49 -20.23 7.19 -8.72
C VAL A 49 -21.10 8.08 -7.84
N VAL A 50 -21.99 7.45 -7.11
CA VAL A 50 -22.81 8.13 -6.08
C VAL A 50 -22.34 7.61 -4.74
N ASP A 51 -22.06 8.50 -3.79
CA ASP A 51 -21.86 8.09 -2.41
C ASP A 51 -23.13 7.39 -1.87
N GLY A 52 -23.02 6.67 -0.75
CA GLY A 52 -24.16 6.00 -0.12
C GLY A 52 -25.31 6.92 0.27
N ASN A 53 -25.16 8.26 0.15
CA ASN A 53 -26.14 9.30 0.41
C ASN A 53 -26.71 9.96 -0.87
N GLY A 54 -26.24 9.58 -2.06
CA GLY A 54 -26.75 10.09 -3.34
C GLY A 54 -26.13 11.41 -3.79
N ASP A 55 -25.09 11.93 -3.14
CA ASP A 55 -24.44 13.19 -3.48
C ASP A 55 -23.22 12.91 -4.39
N ARG A 56 -23.33 13.32 -5.67
CA ARG A 56 -22.32 13.06 -6.73
C ARG A 56 -21.13 14.03 -6.69
N ASP A 57 -21.29 15.18 -6.06
CA ASP A 57 -20.32 16.28 -6.14
C ASP A 57 -19.23 16.24 -5.05
N GLU A 58 -19.30 15.32 -4.07
CA GLU A 58 -18.41 15.34 -2.92
C GLU A 58 -17.25 14.33 -2.98
N ILE A 59 -17.25 13.36 -3.90
CA ILE A 59 -16.15 12.38 -3.95
C ILE A 59 -14.91 13.03 -4.56
N SER A 60 -13.88 13.14 -3.75
CA SER A 60 -12.58 13.66 -4.17
C SER A 60 -11.44 12.82 -3.62
N LEU A 61 -10.36 12.70 -4.38
CA LEU A 61 -9.19 11.91 -4.02
C LEU A 61 -7.91 12.72 -4.15
N THR A 62 -7.05 12.67 -3.13
CA THR A 62 -5.65 13.09 -3.26
C THR A 62 -4.74 11.88 -3.14
N VAL A 63 -3.91 11.65 -4.16
CA VAL A 63 -2.82 10.68 -4.11
C VAL A 63 -1.59 11.39 -3.57
N VAL A 64 -1.01 10.87 -2.49
CA VAL A 64 0.17 11.39 -1.81
C VAL A 64 1.33 10.42 -2.03
N ILE A 65 2.44 10.93 -2.56
CA ILE A 65 3.67 10.18 -2.80
C ILE A 65 4.80 10.82 -1.99
N PRO A 66 5.12 10.30 -0.80
CA PRO A 66 6.31 10.71 -0.09
C PRO A 66 7.55 10.19 -0.82
N ALA A 67 8.56 11.03 -1.01
CA ALA A 67 9.76 10.69 -1.74
C ALA A 67 11.02 11.20 -1.03
N PHE A 68 12.04 10.35 -0.92
CA PHE A 68 13.37 10.69 -0.43
C PHE A 68 14.43 9.93 -1.20
N ASN A 69 15.17 10.61 -2.08
CA ASN A 69 16.20 10.04 -2.95
C ASN A 69 15.64 8.91 -3.86
N GLU A 70 14.52 9.19 -4.52
CA GLU A 70 13.78 8.26 -5.39
C GLU A 70 13.96 8.57 -6.89
N SER A 71 15.09 9.15 -7.28
CA SER A 71 15.33 9.54 -8.67
C SER A 71 15.22 8.38 -9.68
N LEU A 72 15.43 7.14 -9.24
CA LEU A 72 15.28 5.94 -10.08
C LEU A 72 13.83 5.50 -10.28
N ASN A 73 12.95 5.83 -9.35
CA ASN A 73 11.60 5.29 -9.27
C ASN A 73 10.51 6.33 -9.57
N ILE A 74 10.72 7.58 -9.15
CA ILE A 74 9.67 8.61 -9.09
C ILE A 74 8.96 8.84 -10.44
N GLN A 75 9.68 8.84 -11.56
CA GLN A 75 9.05 9.03 -12.87
C GLN A 75 8.16 7.86 -13.27
N ARG A 76 8.56 6.64 -12.96
CA ARG A 76 7.77 5.43 -13.23
C ARG A 76 6.52 5.40 -12.37
N SER A 77 6.66 5.61 -11.06
CA SER A 77 5.56 5.64 -10.11
C SER A 77 4.56 6.74 -10.47
N LEU A 78 5.01 7.99 -10.52
CA LEU A 78 4.16 9.14 -10.83
C LEU A 78 3.52 9.04 -12.22
N GLY A 79 4.28 8.58 -13.22
CA GLY A 79 3.77 8.33 -14.57
C GLY A 79 2.65 7.31 -14.60
N SER A 80 2.76 6.24 -13.82
CA SER A 80 1.71 5.21 -13.70
C SER A 80 0.43 5.75 -13.07
N VAL A 81 0.56 6.67 -12.09
CA VAL A 81 -0.58 7.36 -11.48
C VAL A 81 -1.30 8.23 -12.52
N PHE A 82 -0.59 9.03 -13.29
CA PHE A 82 -1.19 9.90 -14.32
C PHE A 82 -1.80 9.12 -15.48
N GLN A 83 -1.28 7.95 -15.80
CA GLN A 83 -1.84 7.05 -16.84
C GLN A 83 -3.05 6.25 -16.35
N SER A 84 -3.36 6.31 -15.06
CA SER A 84 -4.51 5.61 -14.50
C SER A 84 -5.82 6.21 -14.99
N LEU A 85 -6.85 5.38 -15.12
CA LEU A 85 -8.21 5.86 -15.31
C LEU A 85 -8.59 6.76 -14.13
N PRO A 86 -9.16 7.94 -14.37
CA PRO A 86 -9.57 8.85 -13.31
C PRO A 86 -10.42 8.14 -12.27
N PRO A 87 -10.05 8.16 -10.99
CA PRO A 87 -10.84 7.48 -9.94
C PRO A 87 -12.18 8.16 -9.66
N CYS A 88 -12.22 9.48 -9.81
CA CYS A 88 -13.39 10.35 -9.69
C CYS A 88 -13.15 11.65 -10.47
N SER A 89 -14.15 12.52 -10.56
CA SER A 89 -14.04 13.81 -11.30
C SER A 89 -13.03 14.76 -10.63
N ASN A 90 -12.99 14.80 -9.31
CA ASN A 90 -12.11 15.68 -8.54
C ASN A 90 -10.96 14.88 -7.89
N TRP A 91 -9.83 14.77 -8.58
CA TRP A 91 -8.65 14.11 -8.02
C TRP A 91 -7.36 14.86 -8.35
N ARG A 92 -6.35 14.70 -7.50
CA ARG A 92 -5.05 15.34 -7.66
C ARG A 92 -3.93 14.47 -7.10
N VAL A 93 -2.70 14.82 -7.43
CA VAL A 93 -1.48 14.14 -6.99
C VAL A 93 -0.58 15.14 -6.27
N VAL A 94 -0.09 14.72 -5.12
CA VAL A 94 0.85 15.49 -4.30
C VAL A 94 2.10 14.64 -4.10
N VAL A 95 3.22 15.08 -4.64
CA VAL A 95 4.54 14.52 -4.30
C VAL A 95 5.12 15.34 -3.17
N VAL A 96 5.59 14.68 -2.12
CA VAL A 96 6.26 15.34 -1.00
C VAL A 96 7.71 14.93 -0.96
N ASP A 97 8.58 15.85 -1.34
CA ASP A 97 10.03 15.66 -1.28
C ASP A 97 10.54 15.88 0.13
N ASP A 98 11.01 14.82 0.78
CA ASP A 98 11.53 14.83 2.15
C ASP A 98 13.02 15.20 2.18
N MET A 99 13.36 16.33 1.54
CA MET A 99 14.74 16.84 1.47
C MET A 99 15.71 15.93 0.69
N SER A 100 15.28 15.43 -0.47
CA SER A 100 16.14 14.65 -1.37
C SER A 100 17.39 15.43 -1.76
N THR A 101 18.49 14.71 -1.88
CA THR A 101 19.80 15.26 -2.32
C THR A 101 20.14 14.92 -3.77
N ASP A 102 19.27 14.14 -4.41
CA ASP A 102 19.35 13.75 -5.81
C ASP A 102 18.34 14.55 -6.68
N SER A 103 18.08 14.10 -7.89
CA SER A 103 17.17 14.76 -8.83
C SER A 103 15.70 14.41 -8.66
N THR A 104 15.27 13.82 -7.52
CA THR A 104 13.89 13.35 -7.29
C THR A 104 12.85 14.44 -7.57
N ALA A 105 13.01 15.62 -6.96
CA ALA A 105 12.06 16.72 -7.11
C ALA A 105 11.95 17.23 -8.55
N ASP A 106 13.10 17.40 -9.21
CA ASP A 106 13.16 17.86 -10.61
C ASP A 106 12.51 16.86 -11.56
N LEU A 107 12.77 15.57 -11.36
CA LEU A 107 12.18 14.49 -12.17
C LEU A 107 10.66 14.38 -11.97
N ALA A 108 10.15 14.61 -10.77
CA ALA A 108 8.72 14.65 -10.52
C ALA A 108 8.04 15.81 -11.28
N GLN A 109 8.63 17.00 -11.23
CA GLN A 109 8.14 18.16 -11.99
C GLN A 109 8.19 17.94 -13.50
N GLN A 110 9.29 17.40 -14.01
CA GLN A 110 9.44 17.07 -15.43
C GLN A 110 8.42 16.04 -15.89
N CYS A 111 8.14 15.03 -15.07
CA CYS A 111 7.12 14.02 -15.36
C CYS A 111 5.74 14.66 -15.50
N ALA A 112 5.31 15.49 -14.54
CA ALA A 112 4.04 16.18 -14.58
C ALA A 112 3.91 17.11 -15.79
N LEU A 113 4.99 17.81 -16.15
CA LEU A 113 5.05 18.67 -17.35
C LEU A 113 4.92 17.87 -18.65
N ALA A 114 5.70 16.78 -18.77
CA ALA A 114 5.71 15.94 -19.96
C ALA A 114 4.36 15.24 -20.21
N MET A 115 3.61 14.98 -19.16
CA MET A 115 2.29 14.34 -19.23
C MET A 115 1.12 15.34 -19.26
N HIS A 116 1.39 16.64 -19.25
CA HIS A 116 0.39 17.72 -19.23
C HIS A 116 -0.57 17.67 -18.02
N GLU A 117 -0.04 17.28 -16.84
CA GLU A 117 -0.82 17.07 -15.59
C GLU A 117 -0.52 18.14 -14.52
N GLN A 118 0.03 19.30 -14.90
CA GLN A 118 0.43 20.36 -13.96
C GLN A 118 -0.75 20.89 -13.12
N ASP A 119 -1.94 20.91 -13.67
CA ASP A 119 -3.14 21.41 -12.99
C ASP A 119 -3.60 20.49 -11.84
N ARG A 120 -3.23 19.20 -11.91
CA ARG A 120 -3.53 18.20 -10.89
C ARG A 120 -2.34 17.85 -10.01
N PHE A 121 -1.17 18.38 -10.33
CA PHE A 121 0.08 18.06 -9.66
C PHE A 121 0.50 19.16 -8.69
N THR A 122 1.00 18.75 -7.52
CA THR A 122 1.63 19.64 -6.55
C THR A 122 2.87 18.98 -6.00
N LEU A 123 4.00 19.70 -6.03
CA LEU A 123 5.22 19.29 -5.33
C LEU A 123 5.36 20.09 -4.04
N ILE A 124 5.48 19.40 -2.92
CA ILE A 124 5.69 19.98 -1.60
C ILE A 124 7.10 19.62 -1.13
N GLN A 125 7.83 20.62 -0.64
CA GLN A 125 9.04 20.37 0.13
C GLN A 125 8.63 20.15 1.59
N ALA A 126 8.94 18.96 2.16
CA ALA A 126 8.58 18.63 3.54
C ALA A 126 9.25 19.60 4.55
N GLY A 127 10.44 20.08 4.21
CA GLY A 127 11.26 20.91 5.07
C GLY A 127 11.86 20.16 6.26
N PRO A 128 12.65 20.84 7.10
CA PRO A 128 13.32 20.21 8.21
C PRO A 128 12.33 19.71 9.27
N ARG A 129 12.66 18.55 9.85
CA ARG A 129 11.89 17.99 10.97
C ARG A 129 12.08 18.86 12.23
N PRO A 130 11.03 19.08 13.04
CA PRO A 130 11.15 19.80 14.29
C PRO A 130 12.19 19.12 15.20
N PRO A 131 13.17 19.87 15.76
CA PRO A 131 14.26 19.26 16.54
C PRO A 131 13.81 18.68 17.88
N THR A 132 12.64 19.08 18.36
CA THR A 132 12.05 18.62 19.62
C THR A 132 11.17 17.37 19.48
N GLU A 133 10.89 16.96 18.25
CA GLU A 133 10.01 15.83 17.95
C GLU A 133 10.80 14.73 17.22
N ARG A 134 10.52 13.48 17.58
CA ARG A 134 11.11 12.35 16.86
C ARG A 134 10.21 11.96 15.69
N TRP A 135 10.71 12.18 14.48
CA TRP A 135 10.07 11.75 13.24
C TRP A 135 10.90 10.66 12.56
N VAL A 136 10.27 9.58 12.14
CA VAL A 136 10.91 8.40 11.52
C VAL A 136 10.31 8.13 10.16
N GLY A 137 11.14 7.65 9.25
CA GLY A 137 10.71 7.27 7.90
C GLY A 137 9.94 8.37 7.18
N LYS A 138 8.89 7.99 6.47
CA LYS A 138 8.04 8.87 5.65
C LYS A 138 6.95 9.62 6.44
N ASN A 139 6.83 9.39 7.77
CA ASN A 139 5.77 9.99 8.59
C ASN A 139 5.73 11.51 8.49
N TRP A 140 6.92 12.16 8.49
CA TRP A 140 7.02 13.62 8.35
C TRP A 140 6.45 14.10 7.01
N ALA A 141 6.89 13.53 5.90
CA ALA A 141 6.42 13.88 4.56
C ALA A 141 4.90 13.70 4.43
N CYS A 142 4.37 12.56 4.90
CA CYS A 142 2.93 12.29 4.89
C CYS A 142 2.15 13.31 5.75
N ALA A 143 2.64 13.66 6.94
CA ALA A 143 2.02 14.66 7.79
C ALA A 143 2.01 16.04 7.15
N ARG A 144 3.10 16.42 6.45
CA ARG A 144 3.19 17.69 5.70
C ARG A 144 2.22 17.76 4.53
N ALA A 145 2.02 16.65 3.80
CA ALA A 145 1.01 16.57 2.75
C ALA A 145 -0.39 16.89 3.29
N MET A 146 -0.73 16.29 4.42
CA MET A 146 -2.08 16.40 5.00
C MET A 146 -2.46 17.83 5.43
N GLU A 147 -1.50 18.72 5.62
CA GLU A 147 -1.78 20.14 5.88
C GLU A 147 -2.47 20.84 4.69
N GLN A 148 -2.33 20.28 3.49
CA GLN A 148 -2.91 20.83 2.25
C GLN A 148 -4.02 19.95 1.66
N VAL A 149 -4.17 18.70 2.12
CA VAL A 149 -5.18 17.77 1.61
C VAL A 149 -6.56 18.12 2.19
N LYS A 150 -7.55 18.32 1.28
CA LYS A 150 -8.94 18.61 1.63
C LYS A 150 -9.93 17.62 1.01
N SER A 151 -9.45 16.69 0.19
CA SER A 151 -10.26 15.67 -0.46
C SER A 151 -10.92 14.73 0.57
N THR A 152 -12.05 14.14 0.21
CA THR A 152 -12.78 13.19 1.07
C THR A 152 -12.01 11.87 1.26
N TRP A 153 -11.19 11.51 0.26
CA TRP A 153 -10.29 10.36 0.31
C TRP A 153 -8.85 10.78 0.14
N VAL A 154 -7.94 10.09 0.82
CA VAL A 154 -6.49 10.25 0.66
C VAL A 154 -5.84 8.88 0.46
N LEU A 155 -5.04 8.78 -0.58
CA LEU A 155 -4.25 7.59 -0.89
C LEU A 155 -2.78 7.88 -0.69
N PHE A 156 -2.12 7.14 0.19
CA PHE A 156 -0.67 7.11 0.30
C PHE A 156 -0.13 5.95 -0.53
N ILE A 157 0.82 6.22 -1.40
CA ILE A 157 1.58 5.22 -2.16
C ILE A 157 3.08 5.49 -2.04
N ASP A 158 3.87 4.42 -2.00
CA ASP A 158 5.33 4.56 -1.99
C ASP A 158 5.85 4.94 -3.39
N ALA A 159 7.00 5.62 -3.44
CA ALA A 159 7.56 6.14 -4.69
C ALA A 159 8.12 5.06 -5.64
N ASP A 160 8.21 3.80 -5.18
CA ASP A 160 8.63 2.62 -5.94
C ASP A 160 7.46 1.74 -6.43
N VAL A 161 6.23 2.19 -6.18
CA VAL A 161 4.99 1.52 -6.63
C VAL A 161 4.65 1.92 -8.06
N GLU A 162 4.24 0.95 -8.88
CA GLU A 162 3.69 1.17 -10.21
C GLU A 162 2.23 0.68 -10.26
N LEU A 163 1.32 1.57 -10.65
CA LEU A 163 -0.10 1.27 -10.75
C LEU A 163 -0.47 0.74 -12.14
N ARG A 164 -1.35 -0.24 -12.18
CA ARG A 164 -2.04 -0.61 -13.42
C ARG A 164 -3.17 0.38 -13.71
N PRO A 165 -3.55 0.58 -14.98
CA PRO A 165 -4.47 1.67 -15.37
C PRO A 165 -5.80 1.72 -14.63
N THR A 166 -6.31 0.58 -14.15
CA THR A 166 -7.62 0.50 -13.47
C THR A 166 -7.52 0.54 -11.94
N ALA A 167 -6.30 0.55 -11.37
CA ALA A 167 -6.07 0.34 -9.95
C ALA A 167 -6.76 1.37 -9.06
N LEU A 168 -6.57 2.67 -9.36
CA LEU A 168 -7.15 3.75 -8.56
C LEU A 168 -8.68 3.70 -8.53
N ARG A 169 -9.29 3.54 -9.70
CA ARG A 169 -10.75 3.49 -9.84
C ARG A 169 -11.32 2.29 -9.10
N ARG A 170 -10.79 1.09 -9.33
CA ARG A 170 -11.22 -0.14 -8.67
C ARG A 170 -11.10 -0.05 -7.15
N ALA A 171 -9.97 0.45 -6.65
CA ALA A 171 -9.72 0.57 -5.21
C ALA A 171 -10.69 1.55 -4.53
N LEU A 172 -10.90 2.75 -5.12
CA LEU A 172 -11.83 3.73 -4.58
C LEU A 172 -13.26 3.19 -4.55
N PHE A 173 -13.71 2.55 -5.64
CA PHE A 173 -15.05 1.98 -5.72
C PHE A 173 -15.27 0.87 -4.69
N GLN A 174 -14.35 -0.09 -4.62
CA GLN A 174 -14.48 -1.18 -3.66
C GLN A 174 -14.39 -0.68 -2.22
N ALA A 175 -13.55 0.32 -1.93
CA ALA A 175 -13.47 0.94 -0.61
C ALA A 175 -14.82 1.57 -0.22
N MET A 176 -15.47 2.24 -1.15
CA MET A 176 -16.80 2.86 -0.93
C MET A 176 -17.89 1.80 -0.78
N GLU A 177 -17.95 0.81 -1.68
CA GLU A 177 -18.91 -0.29 -1.64
C GLU A 177 -18.83 -1.07 -0.32
N GLU A 178 -17.61 -1.35 0.14
CA GLU A 178 -17.36 -2.08 1.38
C GLU A 178 -17.35 -1.16 2.61
N GLN A 179 -17.62 0.14 2.45
CA GLN A 179 -17.60 1.15 3.53
C GLN A 179 -16.31 1.09 4.35
N ALA A 180 -15.18 0.97 3.68
CA ALA A 180 -13.87 0.93 4.31
C ALA A 180 -13.42 2.33 4.75
N ASP A 181 -12.85 2.41 5.95
CA ASP A 181 -12.19 3.61 6.44
C ASP A 181 -10.70 3.61 6.11
N LEU A 182 -10.10 2.42 6.07
CA LEU A 182 -8.79 2.12 5.50
C LEU A 182 -8.92 0.95 4.54
N PHE A 183 -8.57 1.17 3.29
CA PHE A 183 -8.49 0.15 2.25
C PHE A 183 -7.04 0.03 1.77
N SER A 184 -6.46 -1.15 1.88
CA SER A 184 -5.07 -1.41 1.51
C SER A 184 -4.95 -2.56 0.53
N LEU A 185 -4.02 -2.42 -0.42
CA LEU A 185 -3.73 -3.44 -1.44
C LEU A 185 -2.38 -4.09 -1.20
N ALA A 186 -2.36 -5.42 -1.14
CA ALA A 186 -1.14 -6.19 -1.23
C ALA A 186 -0.60 -6.14 -2.67
N PRO A 187 0.64 -5.64 -2.89
CA PRO A 187 1.22 -5.54 -4.22
C PRO A 187 1.69 -6.89 -4.76
N ARG A 188 1.85 -6.97 -6.07
CA ARG A 188 2.69 -7.98 -6.69
C ARG A 188 4.15 -7.55 -6.56
N LEU A 189 4.97 -8.39 -5.93
CA LEU A 189 6.42 -8.17 -5.86
C LEU A 189 7.05 -8.50 -7.21
N VAL A 190 7.76 -7.53 -7.80
CA VAL A 190 8.49 -7.71 -9.06
C VAL A 190 9.92 -8.08 -8.72
N CYS A 191 10.31 -9.33 -9.03
CA CYS A 191 11.66 -9.82 -8.82
C CYS A 191 12.46 -9.70 -10.13
N GLN A 192 13.56 -8.97 -10.11
CA GLN A 192 14.40 -8.74 -11.29
C GLN A 192 15.64 -9.65 -11.32
N CYS A 193 16.12 -10.09 -10.15
CA CYS A 193 17.30 -10.94 -10.06
C CYS A 193 17.01 -12.27 -9.33
N GLN A 194 17.94 -13.22 -9.45
CA GLN A 194 17.80 -14.54 -8.80
C GLN A 194 17.74 -14.46 -7.28
N ALA A 195 18.47 -13.51 -6.66
CA ALA A 195 18.47 -13.34 -5.22
C ALA A 195 17.08 -12.91 -4.71
N GLU A 196 16.43 -12.01 -5.41
CA GLU A 196 15.05 -11.59 -5.10
C GLU A 196 14.06 -12.76 -5.23
N TRP A 197 14.15 -13.55 -6.31
CA TRP A 197 13.33 -14.74 -6.50
C TRP A 197 13.50 -15.78 -5.40
N MET A 198 14.67 -15.83 -4.75
CA MET A 198 14.91 -16.73 -3.63
C MET A 198 14.38 -16.18 -2.30
N VAL A 199 14.47 -14.88 -2.06
CA VAL A 199 14.20 -14.27 -0.76
C VAL A 199 12.77 -13.73 -0.65
N GLN A 200 12.29 -13.00 -1.66
CA GLN A 200 10.99 -12.32 -1.59
C GLN A 200 9.79 -13.26 -1.39
N PRO A 201 9.69 -14.43 -2.06
CA PRO A 201 8.59 -15.37 -1.80
C PRO A 201 8.57 -15.89 -0.36
N ILE A 202 9.77 -16.09 0.23
CA ILE A 202 9.89 -16.53 1.63
C ILE A 202 9.40 -15.44 2.56
N MET A 203 9.83 -14.20 2.35
CA MET A 203 9.38 -13.04 3.14
C MET A 203 7.88 -12.80 3.02
N ALA A 204 7.33 -12.83 1.81
CA ALA A 204 5.89 -12.72 1.57
C ALA A 204 5.10 -13.84 2.25
N SER A 205 5.64 -15.07 2.26
CA SER A 205 5.03 -16.22 2.94
C SER A 205 5.02 -16.02 4.46
N LEU A 206 6.12 -15.54 5.03
CA LEU A 206 6.22 -15.27 6.47
C LEU A 206 5.28 -14.15 6.89
N LEU A 207 5.16 -13.08 6.10
CA LEU A 207 4.19 -12.01 6.34
C LEU A 207 2.76 -12.54 6.27
N GLY A 208 2.41 -13.34 5.26
CA GLY A 208 1.09 -13.93 5.12
C GLY A 208 0.71 -14.91 6.24
N LEU A 209 1.70 -15.57 6.85
CA LEU A 209 1.48 -16.43 8.02
C LEU A 209 1.40 -15.63 9.32
N GLY A 210 2.21 -14.58 9.46
CA GLY A 210 2.23 -13.72 10.65
C GLY A 210 1.03 -12.78 10.74
N PHE A 211 0.49 -12.37 9.58
CA PHE A 211 -0.66 -11.48 9.48
C PHE A 211 -1.71 -12.06 8.53
N PRO A 212 -2.52 -13.02 8.99
CA PRO A 212 -3.53 -13.66 8.17
C PRO A 212 -4.52 -12.65 7.61
N ILE A 213 -4.57 -12.53 6.29
CA ILE A 213 -5.39 -11.53 5.58
C ILE A 213 -6.89 -11.65 5.92
N VAL A 214 -7.39 -12.86 6.13
CA VAL A 214 -8.78 -13.12 6.50
C VAL A 214 -9.07 -12.53 7.89
N GLU A 215 -8.18 -12.75 8.85
CA GLU A 215 -8.33 -12.23 10.21
C GLU A 215 -8.14 -10.71 10.26
N ALA A 216 -7.24 -10.16 9.46
CA ALA A 216 -7.09 -8.71 9.37
C ALA A 216 -8.39 -8.02 8.90
N ASN A 217 -9.16 -8.67 8.04
CA ASN A 217 -10.45 -8.20 7.53
C ASN A 217 -11.65 -8.51 8.47
N ASN A 218 -11.46 -9.33 9.49
CA ASN A 218 -12.50 -9.64 10.46
C ASN A 218 -12.60 -8.52 11.51
N PRO A 219 -13.72 -7.79 11.60
CA PRO A 219 -13.87 -6.70 12.58
C PRO A 219 -13.76 -7.16 14.05
N SER A 220 -14.06 -8.44 14.32
CA SER A 220 -14.02 -9.01 15.67
C SER A 220 -12.66 -9.57 16.07
N SER A 221 -11.68 -9.58 15.16
CA SER A 221 -10.32 -10.06 15.42
C SER A 221 -9.40 -8.90 15.80
N ASP A 222 -8.48 -9.13 16.75
CA ASP A 222 -7.44 -8.16 17.12
C ASP A 222 -6.31 -8.06 16.06
N VAL A 223 -6.29 -8.96 15.08
CA VAL A 223 -5.31 -8.93 13.99
C VAL A 223 -5.59 -7.73 13.10
N ALA A 224 -4.61 -6.85 12.96
CA ALA A 224 -4.65 -5.71 12.05
C ALA A 224 -3.39 -5.70 11.20
N PHE A 225 -3.54 -5.50 9.90
CA PHE A 225 -2.45 -5.38 8.96
C PHE A 225 -2.89 -4.59 7.72
N ALA A 226 -2.03 -3.75 7.22
CA ALA A 226 -2.16 -3.06 5.94
C ALA A 226 -0.81 -3.07 5.23
N ALA A 227 -0.79 -3.04 3.92
CA ALA A 227 0.44 -2.93 3.14
C ALA A 227 0.75 -1.45 2.88
N GLY A 228 1.88 -0.96 3.39
CA GLY A 228 2.35 0.42 3.26
C GLY A 228 2.41 0.96 1.83
N PRO A 229 2.75 0.14 0.81
CA PRO A 229 2.78 0.58 -0.59
C PRO A 229 1.48 1.13 -1.15
N PHE A 230 0.33 0.81 -0.57
CA PHE A 230 -0.97 1.34 -1.01
C PHE A 230 -1.95 1.40 0.16
N MET A 231 -2.20 2.60 0.68
CA MET A 231 -3.10 2.84 1.81
C MET A 231 -4.09 3.96 1.48
N LEU A 232 -5.32 3.58 1.16
CA LEU A 232 -6.42 4.49 0.84
C LEU A 232 -7.29 4.69 2.09
N PHE A 233 -7.35 5.92 2.59
CA PHE A 233 -8.13 6.30 3.75
C PHE A 233 -9.33 7.17 3.39
N ARG A 234 -10.43 6.98 4.08
CA ARG A 234 -11.41 8.02 4.26
C ARG A 234 -10.80 9.10 5.17
N ARG A 235 -10.76 10.36 4.69
CA ARG A 235 -9.99 11.44 5.35
C ARG A 235 -10.42 11.68 6.79
N ASP A 236 -11.73 11.68 7.07
CA ASP A 236 -12.25 11.89 8.43
C ASP A 236 -11.80 10.79 9.42
N ALA A 237 -11.75 9.53 8.99
CA ALA A 237 -11.22 8.44 9.79
C ALA A 237 -9.71 8.57 10.04
N TYR A 238 -8.95 8.97 8.98
CA TYR A 238 -7.53 9.25 9.12
C TYR A 238 -7.24 10.39 10.11
N GLU A 239 -8.01 11.48 10.04
CA GLU A 239 -7.89 12.62 10.95
C GLU A 239 -8.29 12.24 12.38
N ALA A 240 -9.36 11.45 12.53
CA ALA A 240 -9.84 11.00 13.84
C ALA A 240 -8.80 10.17 14.62
N ILE A 241 -7.96 9.40 13.92
CA ILE A 241 -6.87 8.64 14.55
C ILE A 241 -5.57 9.45 14.72
N GLY A 242 -5.56 10.72 14.28
CA GLY A 242 -4.39 11.60 14.31
C GLY A 242 -3.37 11.34 13.21
N GLY A 243 -3.63 10.39 12.30
CA GLY A 243 -2.83 10.08 11.12
C GLY A 243 -1.35 9.85 11.41
N HIS A 244 -0.49 10.13 10.44
CA HIS A 244 0.97 9.99 10.58
C HIS A 244 1.56 10.88 11.67
N ARG A 245 0.88 11.97 12.04
CA ARG A 245 1.36 12.86 13.11
C ARG A 245 1.32 12.16 14.48
N ALA A 246 0.27 11.42 14.78
CA ALA A 246 0.17 10.65 16.02
C ALA A 246 1.20 9.50 16.09
N LEU A 247 1.71 9.08 14.94
CA LEU A 247 2.64 7.96 14.79
C LEU A 247 4.05 8.42 14.37
N ALA A 248 4.42 9.67 14.66
CA ALA A 248 5.67 10.29 14.20
C ALA A 248 6.92 9.44 14.47
N GLY A 249 7.00 8.76 15.61
CA GLY A 249 8.12 7.92 16.03
C GLY A 249 8.05 6.45 15.64
N GLU A 250 6.97 6.02 14.97
CA GLU A 250 6.78 4.62 14.58
C GLU A 250 7.57 4.28 13.30
N VAL A 251 8.31 3.16 13.35
CA VAL A 251 9.13 2.69 12.23
C VAL A 251 8.29 1.91 11.21
N VAL A 252 7.27 1.20 11.71
CA VAL A 252 6.34 0.38 10.91
C VAL A 252 4.98 1.07 10.98
N GLU A 253 4.90 2.20 10.30
CA GLU A 253 3.75 3.11 10.38
C GLU A 253 2.47 2.51 9.80
N ASP A 254 2.58 1.68 8.77
CA ASP A 254 1.46 1.00 8.13
C ASP A 254 0.74 0.04 9.09
N LEU A 255 1.52 -0.76 9.83
CA LEU A 255 0.99 -1.63 10.88
C LEU A 255 0.37 -0.84 12.03
N ALA A 256 1.02 0.27 12.44
CA ALA A 256 0.52 1.11 13.50
C ALA A 256 -0.79 1.82 13.10
N LEU A 257 -0.88 2.34 11.87
CA LEU A 257 -2.10 2.92 11.30
C LEU A 257 -3.23 1.88 11.23
N ALA A 258 -2.94 0.67 10.71
CA ALA A 258 -3.92 -0.40 10.63
C ALA A 258 -4.48 -0.79 12.01
N ARG A 259 -3.61 -0.89 13.02
CA ARG A 259 -4.02 -1.17 14.40
C ARG A 259 -4.87 -0.05 14.97
N THR A 260 -4.44 1.20 14.80
CA THR A 260 -5.16 2.36 15.32
C THR A 260 -6.54 2.51 14.68
N ILE A 261 -6.66 2.35 13.36
CA ILE A 261 -7.95 2.31 12.65
C ILE A 261 -8.87 1.27 13.30
N LYS A 262 -8.40 0.04 13.44
CA LYS A 262 -9.23 -1.07 13.92
C LYS A 262 -9.61 -0.91 15.40
N THR A 263 -8.68 -0.51 16.27
CA THR A 263 -8.96 -0.28 17.69
C THR A 263 -9.84 0.94 17.96
N SER A 264 -9.88 1.90 17.02
CA SER A 264 -10.80 3.04 17.07
C SER A 264 -12.20 2.73 16.53
N GLY A 265 -12.48 1.47 16.17
CA GLY A 265 -13.79 1.02 15.68
C GLY A 265 -14.05 1.32 14.21
N PHE A 266 -13.03 1.78 13.47
CA PHE A 266 -13.10 1.99 12.03
C PHE A 266 -12.89 0.69 11.25
N ARG A 267 -13.38 0.68 10.00
CA ARG A 267 -13.35 -0.50 9.15
C ARG A 267 -12.08 -0.59 8.33
N LEU A 268 -11.28 -1.62 8.60
CA LEU A 268 -10.09 -1.98 7.83
C LEU A 268 -10.47 -3.01 6.75
N ARG A 269 -9.98 -2.77 5.53
CA ARG A 269 -10.03 -3.73 4.43
C ARG A 269 -8.62 -3.88 3.83
N TYR A 270 -8.10 -5.10 3.86
CA TYR A 270 -6.82 -5.47 3.27
C TYR A 270 -7.07 -6.56 2.23
N VAL A 271 -6.79 -6.28 0.95
CA VAL A 271 -7.12 -7.16 -0.17
C VAL A 271 -5.90 -7.38 -1.08
N LEU A 272 -5.92 -8.46 -1.85
CA LEU A 272 -4.87 -8.74 -2.83
C LEU A 272 -5.09 -7.87 -4.07
N GLY A 273 -4.09 -7.05 -4.39
CA GLY A 273 -4.05 -6.20 -5.60
C GLY A 273 -3.02 -6.68 -6.63
N LEU A 274 -2.81 -8.01 -6.76
CA LEU A 274 -1.73 -8.60 -7.56
C LEU A 274 -1.80 -8.28 -9.06
N ASP A 275 -2.98 -7.94 -9.57
CA ASP A 275 -3.22 -7.50 -10.95
C ASP A 275 -3.35 -5.98 -11.09
N ALA A 276 -3.23 -5.25 -9.99
CA ALA A 276 -3.46 -3.82 -9.93
C ALA A 276 -2.22 -2.99 -9.59
N ILE A 277 -1.34 -3.51 -8.75
CA ILE A 277 -0.15 -2.78 -8.31
C ILE A 277 1.09 -3.67 -8.32
N ASP A 278 2.18 -3.11 -8.81
CA ASP A 278 3.51 -3.70 -8.82
C ASP A 278 4.41 -2.94 -7.85
N LEU A 279 5.22 -3.67 -7.08
CA LEU A 279 6.22 -3.12 -6.17
C LEU A 279 7.60 -3.65 -6.56
N GLN A 280 8.52 -2.74 -6.83
CA GLN A 280 9.92 -3.05 -7.09
C GLN A 280 10.76 -2.55 -5.92
N MET A 281 11.10 -3.45 -4.99
CA MET A 281 11.78 -3.08 -3.74
C MET A 281 13.25 -2.71 -3.92
N TYR A 282 13.91 -3.21 -4.96
CA TYR A 282 15.33 -2.96 -5.22
C TYR A 282 15.50 -2.47 -6.64
N SER A 283 16.25 -1.39 -6.80
CA SER A 283 16.78 -0.93 -8.10
C SER A 283 18.22 -1.44 -8.21
N ASP A 284 18.56 -2.10 -9.31
CA ASP A 284 19.93 -2.53 -9.58
C ASP A 284 20.91 -1.35 -9.62
#